data_8d4dad3f619d357f6931bbb9c382ff8c
#
_entry.id   8d4dad3f619d357f6931bbb9c382ff8c
#
_cell.length_a   1.000
_cell.length_b   1.000
_cell.length_c   1.000
_cell.angle_alpha   90.00
_cell.angle_beta   90.00
_cell.angle_gamma   90.00
#
_symmetry.space_group_name_H-M   'P 1'
#
loop_
_entity.id
_entity.type
_entity.pdbx_description
1 polymer ?
#
loop_
_entity_poly.entity_id
_entity_poly.type
_entity_poly.pdbx_seq_one_letter_code
_entity_poly.pdbx_strand_id
1 'polypeptide(L)'
;KTPIVVIYGIPNRDCGSFSGGGHPNAASYRAWIDRVSAIIGQRRAVVIIEPDAINYCGHKKGSAEYKERADLLTYCAELLSYAAEKLNKNNPNVASYIHAGNSDLVTKHPEAVANAIIDGGLQYMRGFALNVSGLGGTAEEQAGAEKFVTYLASKGFDKVRYVIDTGRSGINRPKHQNANAPYNSCNNFNAALGPRSTTKTTGAHADAYLWINGGGGSDGECNMGAPAAGLPYPEYTRHLVQNAMRVKSIEILEVPQNLK
;
A
#
# COMPACT_ATOMS: atom_id res chain seq x y z
N LYS A 1 -16.63 11.02 8.29
CA LYS A 1 -15.30 10.39 8.07
C LYS A 1 -15.17 10.06 6.59
N THR A 2 -13.98 10.21 6.02
CA THR A 2 -13.69 9.83 4.63
C THR A 2 -13.26 8.36 4.63
N PRO A 3 -13.91 7.47 3.87
CA PRO A 3 -13.51 6.07 3.77
C PRO A 3 -12.19 5.93 3.03
N ILE A 4 -11.44 4.88 3.39
CA ILE A 4 -10.27 4.40 2.65
C ILE A 4 -10.71 3.15 1.91
N VAL A 5 -10.51 3.12 0.60
CA VAL A 5 -10.82 1.99 -0.28
C VAL A 5 -9.52 1.49 -0.88
N VAL A 6 -9.26 0.20 -0.78
CA VAL A 6 -8.13 -0.44 -1.43
C VAL A 6 -8.65 -1.19 -2.65
N ILE A 7 -8.18 -0.81 -3.82
CA ILE A 7 -8.39 -1.57 -5.07
C ILE A 7 -7.23 -2.59 -5.13
N TYR A 8 -7.56 -3.89 -5.04
CA TYR A 8 -6.59 -4.97 -5.02
C TYR A 8 -7.14 -6.18 -5.78
N GLY A 9 -7.27 -6.05 -7.08
CA GLY A 9 -7.94 -7.00 -7.94
C GLY A 9 -7.28 -7.26 -9.29
N ILE A 10 -6.08 -6.72 -9.52
CA ILE A 10 -5.35 -6.90 -10.78
C ILE A 10 -5.13 -8.40 -11.07
N PRO A 11 -5.22 -8.85 -12.33
CA PRO A 11 -4.94 -10.24 -12.68
C PRO A 11 -3.56 -10.70 -12.20
N ASN A 12 -3.48 -11.93 -11.71
CA ASN A 12 -2.28 -12.51 -11.08
C ASN A 12 -1.73 -11.70 -9.89
N ARG A 13 -2.62 -11.03 -9.17
CA ARG A 13 -2.29 -10.30 -7.95
C ARG A 13 -1.35 -11.11 -7.05
N ASP A 14 -0.37 -10.43 -6.45
CA ASP A 14 0.62 -10.99 -5.52
C ASP A 14 1.46 -12.15 -6.11
N CYS A 15 1.60 -12.22 -7.45
CA CYS A 15 2.30 -13.32 -8.16
C CYS A 15 1.87 -14.72 -7.72
N GLY A 16 0.64 -14.90 -7.23
CA GLY A 16 0.17 -16.17 -6.71
C GLY A 16 0.69 -16.53 -5.32
N SER A 17 1.29 -15.59 -4.58
CA SER A 17 1.69 -15.76 -3.18
C SER A 17 0.49 -15.87 -2.24
N PHE A 18 0.64 -15.64 -0.93
CA PHE A 18 -0.43 -15.83 0.08
C PHE A 18 -1.68 -14.99 -0.19
N SER A 19 -1.54 -13.80 -0.81
CA SER A 19 -2.65 -12.94 -1.23
C SER A 19 -2.98 -13.08 -2.71
N GLY A 20 -2.56 -14.17 -3.33
CA GLY A 20 -2.77 -14.45 -4.76
C GLY A 20 -4.24 -14.39 -5.18
N GLY A 21 -4.50 -14.14 -6.48
CA GLY A 21 -5.84 -14.05 -7.03
C GLY A 21 -5.99 -12.89 -8.02
N GLY A 22 -7.03 -12.08 -7.83
CA GLY A 22 -7.41 -11.01 -8.73
C GLY A 22 -8.43 -11.45 -9.78
N HIS A 23 -8.73 -10.57 -10.72
CA HIS A 23 -9.63 -10.87 -11.83
C HIS A 23 -8.98 -11.82 -12.83
N PRO A 24 -9.75 -12.68 -13.52
CA PRO A 24 -9.19 -13.67 -14.44
C PRO A 24 -8.55 -13.04 -15.70
N ASN A 25 -8.92 -11.81 -16.05
CA ASN A 25 -8.40 -11.11 -17.23
C ASN A 25 -8.66 -9.60 -17.17
N ALA A 26 -8.09 -8.85 -18.14
CA ALA A 26 -8.24 -7.40 -18.25
C ALA A 26 -9.69 -6.94 -18.39
N ALA A 27 -10.49 -7.63 -19.17
CA ALA A 27 -11.87 -7.22 -19.41
C ALA A 27 -12.70 -7.25 -18.12
N SER A 28 -12.56 -8.31 -17.33
CA SER A 28 -13.26 -8.44 -16.05
C SER A 28 -12.73 -7.44 -15.01
N TYR A 29 -11.43 -7.15 -14.99
CA TYR A 29 -10.84 -6.12 -14.14
C TYR A 29 -11.40 -4.73 -14.49
N ARG A 30 -11.37 -4.34 -15.78
CA ARG A 30 -11.91 -3.04 -16.22
C ARG A 30 -13.39 -2.90 -15.87
N ALA A 31 -14.20 -3.94 -16.13
CA ALA A 31 -15.61 -3.94 -15.75
C ALA A 31 -15.82 -3.81 -14.24
N TRP A 32 -14.93 -4.37 -13.42
CA TRP A 32 -14.96 -4.21 -11.98
C TRP A 32 -14.60 -2.78 -11.56
N ILE A 33 -13.54 -2.18 -12.13
CA ILE A 33 -13.18 -0.78 -11.90
C ILE A 33 -14.32 0.17 -12.27
N ASP A 34 -15.02 -0.09 -13.38
CA ASP A 34 -16.20 0.69 -13.78
C ASP A 34 -17.30 0.64 -12.73
N ARG A 35 -17.56 -0.53 -12.16
CA ARG A 35 -18.52 -0.69 -11.05
C ARG A 35 -18.06 0.01 -9.78
N VAL A 36 -16.78 -0.11 -9.41
CA VAL A 36 -16.21 0.58 -8.23
C VAL A 36 -16.37 2.09 -8.39
N SER A 37 -15.99 2.64 -9.55
CA SER A 37 -16.14 4.06 -9.87
C SER A 37 -17.60 4.50 -9.78
N ALA A 38 -18.54 3.74 -10.36
CA ALA A 38 -19.97 4.04 -10.31
C ALA A 38 -20.51 4.01 -8.86
N ILE A 39 -20.09 3.02 -8.05
CA ILE A 39 -20.49 2.93 -6.63
C ILE A 39 -19.94 4.11 -5.83
N ILE A 40 -18.71 4.51 -6.03
CA ILE A 40 -18.13 5.68 -5.37
C ILE A 40 -18.91 6.94 -5.77
N GLY A 41 -19.16 7.13 -7.07
CA GLY A 41 -19.89 8.30 -7.59
C GLY A 41 -19.28 9.61 -7.12
N GLN A 42 -20.10 10.49 -6.57
CA GLN A 42 -19.68 11.81 -6.06
C GLN A 42 -19.23 11.81 -4.60
N ARG A 43 -19.09 10.64 -3.96
CA ARG A 43 -18.68 10.56 -2.56
C ARG A 43 -17.19 10.85 -2.40
N ARG A 44 -16.85 11.42 -1.24
CA ARG A 44 -15.44 11.59 -0.86
C ARG A 44 -14.86 10.24 -0.46
N ALA A 45 -13.70 9.89 -1.01
CA ALA A 45 -12.94 8.70 -0.64
C ALA A 45 -11.44 8.92 -0.86
N VAL A 46 -10.64 8.18 -0.11
CA VAL A 46 -9.23 7.92 -0.41
C VAL A 46 -9.18 6.55 -1.08
N VAL A 47 -8.54 6.45 -2.22
CA VAL A 47 -8.40 5.17 -2.95
C VAL A 47 -6.92 4.82 -3.09
N ILE A 48 -6.55 3.65 -2.59
CA ILE A 48 -5.22 3.07 -2.79
C ILE A 48 -5.31 2.08 -3.94
N ILE A 49 -4.50 2.30 -4.97
CA ILE A 49 -4.56 1.51 -6.19
C ILE A 49 -3.49 0.43 -6.16
N GLU A 50 -3.93 -0.79 -6.24
CA GLU A 50 -3.21 -2.04 -6.48
C GLU A 50 -1.90 -2.14 -5.70
N PRO A 51 -1.97 -2.37 -4.37
CA PRO A 51 -0.80 -2.75 -3.60
C PRO A 51 0.04 -3.82 -4.33
N ASP A 52 1.37 -3.70 -4.24
CA ASP A 52 2.36 -4.62 -4.81
C ASP A 52 2.47 -4.68 -6.34
N ALA A 53 1.52 -4.10 -7.08
CA ALA A 53 1.49 -4.18 -8.54
C ALA A 53 2.77 -3.64 -9.21
N ILE A 54 3.42 -2.63 -8.64
CA ILE A 54 4.68 -2.08 -9.18
C ILE A 54 5.84 -3.08 -9.16
N ASN A 55 5.81 -4.07 -8.29
CA ASN A 55 6.79 -5.15 -8.27
C ASN A 55 6.75 -5.97 -9.57
N TYR A 56 5.62 -5.94 -10.28
CA TYR A 56 5.44 -6.56 -11.59
C TYR A 56 5.73 -5.58 -12.73
N CYS A 57 5.37 -4.31 -12.56
CA CYS A 57 5.49 -3.27 -13.58
C CYS A 57 6.87 -2.60 -13.59
N GLY A 58 7.64 -2.70 -12.50
CA GLY A 58 8.91 -2.00 -12.30
C GLY A 58 10.13 -2.63 -12.95
N HIS A 59 10.02 -3.80 -13.57
CA HIS A 59 11.18 -4.45 -14.21
C HIS A 59 11.60 -3.71 -15.49
N LYS A 60 12.89 -3.49 -15.61
CA LYS A 60 13.46 -2.81 -16.77
C LYS A 60 13.18 -3.60 -18.04
N LYS A 61 12.57 -2.96 -19.03
CA LYS A 61 12.33 -3.55 -20.35
C LYS A 61 13.61 -4.16 -20.92
N GLY A 62 13.58 -5.46 -21.21
CA GLY A 62 14.74 -6.23 -21.71
C GLY A 62 15.54 -6.97 -20.65
N SER A 63 15.23 -6.83 -19.33
CA SER A 63 15.79 -7.71 -18.30
C SER A 63 15.31 -9.15 -18.45
N ALA A 64 15.98 -10.13 -17.80
CA ALA A 64 15.55 -11.52 -17.81
C ALA A 64 14.15 -11.67 -17.22
N GLU A 65 13.91 -11.03 -16.07
CA GLU A 65 12.63 -11.02 -15.36
C GLU A 65 11.53 -10.37 -16.21
N TYR A 66 11.85 -9.33 -16.97
CA TYR A 66 10.92 -8.70 -17.91
C TYR A 66 10.56 -9.66 -19.04
N LYS A 67 11.52 -10.40 -19.61
CA LYS A 67 11.26 -11.35 -20.72
C LYS A 67 10.34 -12.50 -20.30
N GLU A 68 10.52 -13.01 -19.07
CA GLU A 68 9.65 -14.07 -18.52
C GLU A 68 8.23 -13.58 -18.23
N ARG A 69 8.04 -12.26 -18.04
CA ARG A 69 6.79 -11.64 -17.61
C ARG A 69 6.31 -10.52 -18.53
N ALA A 70 6.87 -10.41 -19.75
CA ALA A 70 6.64 -9.28 -20.64
C ALA A 70 5.14 -8.98 -20.86
N ASP A 71 4.35 -10.03 -21.09
CA ASP A 71 2.91 -9.90 -21.31
C ASP A 71 2.19 -9.42 -20.04
N LEU A 72 2.64 -9.86 -18.88
CA LEU A 72 2.09 -9.49 -17.58
C LEU A 72 2.41 -8.02 -17.23
N LEU A 73 3.61 -7.56 -17.55
CA LEU A 73 4.11 -6.23 -17.19
C LEU A 73 3.47 -5.12 -18.02
N THR A 74 3.40 -5.28 -19.33
CA THR A 74 2.69 -4.35 -20.23
C THR A 74 1.22 -4.26 -19.84
N TYR A 75 0.63 -5.38 -19.55
CA TYR A 75 -0.74 -5.56 -19.14
C TYR A 75 -1.04 -4.89 -17.78
N CYS A 76 -0.09 -4.96 -16.83
CA CYS A 76 -0.22 -4.35 -15.53
C CYS A 76 -0.27 -2.82 -15.60
N ALA A 77 0.66 -2.19 -16.30
CA ALA A 77 0.70 -0.73 -16.45
C ALA A 77 -0.56 -0.18 -17.11
N GLU A 78 -1.07 -0.84 -18.16
CA GLU A 78 -2.33 -0.46 -18.80
C GLU A 78 -3.53 -0.55 -17.86
N LEU A 79 -3.59 -1.57 -17.01
CA LEU A 79 -4.70 -1.74 -16.08
C LEU A 79 -4.65 -0.73 -14.92
N LEU A 80 -3.46 -0.44 -14.42
CA LEU A 80 -3.25 0.60 -13.42
C LEU A 80 -3.68 1.97 -13.96
N SER A 81 -3.20 2.31 -15.17
CA SER A 81 -3.55 3.56 -15.84
C SER A 81 -5.05 3.67 -16.11
N TYR A 82 -5.69 2.58 -16.52
CA TYR A 82 -7.15 2.54 -16.69
C TYR A 82 -7.89 2.86 -15.39
N ALA A 83 -7.50 2.24 -14.28
CA ALA A 83 -8.12 2.48 -12.98
C ALA A 83 -7.94 3.94 -12.52
N ALA A 84 -6.72 4.45 -12.66
CA ALA A 84 -6.38 5.82 -12.33
C ALA A 84 -7.19 6.84 -13.13
N GLU A 85 -7.21 6.69 -14.45
CA GLU A 85 -7.92 7.58 -15.35
C GLU A 85 -9.44 7.54 -15.11
N LYS A 86 -10.01 6.35 -14.90
CA LYS A 86 -11.43 6.19 -14.62
C LYS A 86 -11.84 6.92 -13.35
N LEU A 87 -11.08 6.74 -12.26
CA LEU A 87 -11.33 7.43 -11.00
C LEU A 87 -11.16 8.94 -11.13
N ASN A 88 -10.13 9.40 -11.83
CA ASN A 88 -9.92 10.83 -12.07
C ASN A 88 -11.08 11.46 -12.81
N LYS A 89 -11.55 10.84 -13.91
CA LYS A 89 -12.62 11.40 -14.75
C LYS A 89 -13.99 11.37 -14.09
N ASN A 90 -14.31 10.33 -13.36
CA ASN A 90 -15.69 10.08 -12.91
C ASN A 90 -15.92 10.42 -11.43
N ASN A 91 -14.86 10.52 -10.64
CA ASN A 91 -14.95 10.65 -9.18
C ASN A 91 -14.16 11.87 -8.67
N PRO A 92 -14.63 13.11 -8.92
CA PRO A 92 -13.87 14.33 -8.67
C PRO A 92 -13.56 14.58 -7.18
N ASN A 93 -14.24 13.88 -6.26
CA ASN A 93 -14.03 13.99 -4.83
C ASN A 93 -13.14 12.85 -4.26
N VAL A 94 -12.54 12.04 -5.14
CA VAL A 94 -11.59 10.98 -4.76
C VAL A 94 -10.17 11.50 -4.78
N ALA A 95 -9.41 11.20 -3.72
CA ALA A 95 -7.96 11.29 -3.74
C ALA A 95 -7.40 9.89 -3.94
N SER A 96 -6.80 9.61 -5.10
CA SER A 96 -6.23 8.30 -5.44
C SER A 96 -4.71 8.32 -5.34
N TYR A 97 -4.15 7.22 -4.86
CA TYR A 97 -2.70 7.01 -4.67
C TYR A 97 -2.32 5.63 -5.17
N ILE A 98 -1.30 5.56 -6.03
CA ILE A 98 -0.72 4.30 -6.46
C ILE A 98 0.27 3.80 -5.40
N HIS A 99 0.28 2.50 -5.09
CA HIS A 99 1.28 1.95 -4.20
C HIS A 99 2.66 1.95 -4.86
N ALA A 100 3.64 2.59 -4.21
CA ALA A 100 5.02 2.74 -4.71
C ALA A 100 6.05 1.95 -3.87
N GLY A 101 5.61 0.94 -3.13
CA GLY A 101 6.47 0.12 -2.28
C GLY A 101 6.75 0.76 -0.92
N ASN A 102 8.00 0.93 -0.58
CA ASN A 102 8.47 1.46 0.69
C ASN A 102 9.68 2.38 0.51
N SER A 103 10.13 3.01 1.61
CA SER A 103 11.26 3.95 1.59
C SER A 103 12.55 3.38 1.01
N ASP A 104 12.84 2.10 1.25
CA ASP A 104 14.01 1.45 0.66
C ASP A 104 13.92 1.35 -0.86
N LEU A 105 12.76 0.93 -1.36
CA LEU A 105 12.54 0.74 -2.78
C LEU A 105 12.64 2.08 -3.54
N VAL A 106 11.93 3.11 -3.05
CA VAL A 106 11.94 4.43 -3.71
C VAL A 106 13.27 5.17 -3.59
N THR A 107 14.12 4.84 -2.60
CA THR A 107 15.43 5.48 -2.43
C THR A 107 16.56 4.73 -3.15
N LYS A 108 16.49 3.40 -3.21
CA LYS A 108 17.50 2.57 -3.86
C LYS A 108 17.26 2.44 -5.38
N HIS A 109 16.00 2.48 -5.81
CA HIS A 109 15.58 2.28 -7.20
C HIS A 109 14.59 3.35 -7.69
N PRO A 110 14.88 4.66 -7.47
CA PRO A 110 13.91 5.74 -7.75
C PRO A 110 13.47 5.79 -9.21
N GLU A 111 14.37 5.52 -10.15
CA GLU A 111 14.05 5.52 -11.58
C GLU A 111 13.08 4.41 -11.95
N ALA A 112 13.31 3.19 -11.47
CA ALA A 112 12.47 2.05 -11.79
C ALA A 112 11.06 2.23 -11.21
N VAL A 113 10.97 2.70 -9.97
CA VAL A 113 9.68 2.97 -9.32
C VAL A 113 8.96 4.12 -10.00
N ALA A 114 9.66 5.22 -10.32
CA ALA A 114 9.06 6.35 -11.01
C ALA A 114 8.48 5.94 -12.37
N ASN A 115 9.27 5.20 -13.19
CA ASN A 115 8.78 4.71 -14.46
C ASN A 115 7.53 3.84 -14.30
N ALA A 116 7.53 2.91 -13.34
CA ALA A 116 6.38 2.03 -13.10
C ALA A 116 5.11 2.78 -12.71
N ILE A 117 5.20 3.78 -11.81
CA ILE A 117 4.02 4.54 -11.39
C ILE A 117 3.58 5.58 -12.42
N ILE A 118 4.50 6.13 -13.22
CA ILE A 118 4.18 7.03 -14.34
C ILE A 118 3.45 6.26 -15.43
N ASP A 119 3.96 5.10 -15.85
CA ASP A 119 3.29 4.23 -16.81
C ASP A 119 1.94 3.72 -16.26
N GLY A 120 1.87 3.52 -14.94
CA GLY A 120 0.64 3.19 -14.21
C GLY A 120 -0.37 4.34 -14.06
N GLY A 121 -0.10 5.53 -14.63
CA GLY A 121 -1.07 6.62 -14.69
C GLY A 121 -0.97 7.64 -13.55
N LEU A 122 0.22 7.89 -13.00
CA LEU A 122 0.46 8.88 -11.93
C LEU A 122 -0.14 10.27 -12.26
N GLN A 123 -0.14 10.66 -13.53
CA GLN A 123 -0.73 11.93 -14.00
C GLN A 123 -2.23 12.08 -13.70
N TYR A 124 -2.93 11.00 -13.45
CA TYR A 124 -4.36 10.98 -13.10
C TYR A 124 -4.60 10.91 -11.60
N MET A 125 -3.55 10.81 -10.78
CA MET A 125 -3.64 10.57 -9.35
C MET A 125 -3.18 11.77 -8.53
N ARG A 126 -3.55 11.79 -7.27
CA ARG A 126 -3.01 12.74 -6.31
C ARG A 126 -1.56 12.45 -5.99
N GLY A 127 -1.16 11.19 -6.07
CA GLY A 127 0.21 10.80 -5.82
C GLY A 127 0.38 9.31 -5.53
N PHE A 128 1.21 8.99 -4.54
CA PHE A 128 1.57 7.62 -4.23
C PHE A 128 1.38 7.26 -2.75
N ALA A 129 1.26 5.96 -2.47
CA ALA A 129 1.23 5.39 -1.13
C ALA A 129 2.51 4.58 -0.87
N LEU A 130 3.08 4.70 0.33
CA LEU A 130 4.19 3.87 0.77
C LEU A 130 3.81 2.96 1.93
N ASN A 131 4.57 1.89 2.08
CA ASN A 131 4.52 0.97 3.21
C ASN A 131 3.18 0.24 3.37
N VAL A 132 2.38 0.10 2.31
CA VAL A 132 1.10 -0.63 2.40
C VAL A 132 1.37 -2.06 2.84
N SER A 133 0.79 -2.45 3.98
CA SER A 133 1.07 -3.72 4.67
C SER A 133 2.55 -3.92 5.07
N GLY A 134 3.37 -2.88 5.01
CA GLY A 134 4.80 -2.94 5.36
C GLY A 134 5.07 -2.74 6.85
N LEU A 135 6.36 -2.84 7.21
CA LEU A 135 6.88 -2.66 8.56
C LEU A 135 7.91 -1.52 8.67
N GLY A 136 7.97 -0.64 7.67
CA GLY A 136 8.82 0.54 7.74
C GLY A 136 8.34 1.51 8.82
N GLY A 137 9.26 2.10 9.59
CA GLY A 137 8.95 3.12 10.58
C GLY A 137 8.43 4.39 9.93
N THR A 138 7.41 5.03 10.52
CA THR A 138 6.76 6.21 9.94
C THR A 138 7.76 7.31 9.54
N ALA A 139 8.76 7.60 10.37
CA ALA A 139 9.77 8.65 10.09
C ALA A 139 10.66 8.28 8.88
N GLU A 140 11.05 7.01 8.75
CA GLU A 140 11.87 6.56 7.64
C GLU A 140 11.09 6.53 6.34
N GLU A 141 9.85 6.03 6.38
CA GLU A 141 8.98 6.05 5.21
C GLU A 141 8.73 7.49 4.73
N GLN A 142 8.53 8.43 5.67
CA GLN A 142 8.40 9.85 5.33
C GLN A 142 9.68 10.41 4.70
N ALA A 143 10.85 10.12 5.27
CA ALA A 143 12.12 10.61 4.73
C ALA A 143 12.38 10.07 3.31
N GLY A 144 12.05 8.80 3.06
CA GLY A 144 12.11 8.21 1.73
C GLY A 144 11.13 8.84 0.75
N ALA A 145 9.88 9.08 1.20
CA ALA A 145 8.84 9.70 0.41
C ALA A 145 9.23 11.12 -0.05
N GLU A 146 9.76 11.96 0.85
CA GLU A 146 10.19 13.33 0.49
C GLU A 146 11.31 13.34 -0.55
N LYS A 147 12.28 12.43 -0.44
CA LYS A 147 13.33 12.26 -1.46
C LYS A 147 12.72 11.84 -2.81
N PHE A 148 11.75 10.95 -2.77
CA PHE A 148 11.11 10.46 -3.98
C PHE A 148 10.21 11.52 -4.63
N VAL A 149 9.51 12.36 -3.85
CA VAL A 149 8.81 13.54 -4.38
C VAL A 149 9.77 14.47 -5.12
N THR A 150 10.95 14.75 -4.53
CA THR A 150 12.00 15.56 -5.20
C THR A 150 12.45 14.91 -6.51
N TYR A 151 12.62 13.59 -6.54
CA TYR A 151 12.95 12.87 -7.77
C TYR A 151 11.83 12.97 -8.82
N LEU A 152 10.58 12.79 -8.44
CA LEU A 152 9.43 12.89 -9.33
C LEU A 152 9.26 14.33 -9.89
N ALA A 153 9.54 15.35 -9.07
CA ALA A 153 9.55 16.73 -9.53
C ALA A 153 10.58 16.97 -10.65
N SER A 154 11.76 16.33 -10.59
CA SER A 154 12.74 16.38 -11.68
C SER A 154 12.27 15.70 -12.99
N LYS A 155 11.21 14.89 -12.91
CA LYS A 155 10.53 14.25 -14.03
C LYS A 155 9.28 14.99 -14.50
N GLY A 156 9.00 16.18 -13.94
CA GLY A 156 7.84 17.00 -14.31
C GLY A 156 6.59 16.78 -13.43
N PHE A 157 6.70 16.01 -12.35
CA PHE A 157 5.61 15.71 -11.41
C PHE A 157 5.79 16.50 -10.10
N ASP A 158 5.75 17.81 -10.15
CA ASP A 158 6.01 18.73 -9.04
C ASP A 158 4.87 18.88 -8.02
N LYS A 159 3.67 18.41 -8.36
CA LYS A 159 2.47 18.49 -7.51
C LYS A 159 2.11 17.19 -6.78
N VAL A 160 2.95 16.19 -6.90
CA VAL A 160 2.69 14.87 -6.32
C VAL A 160 2.70 14.95 -4.79
N ARG A 161 1.75 14.27 -4.17
CA ARG A 161 1.60 14.10 -2.72
C ARG A 161 1.75 12.63 -2.37
N TYR A 162 1.84 12.33 -1.07
CA TYR A 162 1.89 10.95 -0.65
C TYR A 162 1.09 10.68 0.63
N VAL A 163 0.79 9.41 0.82
CA VAL A 163 0.28 8.86 2.08
C VAL A 163 1.17 7.71 2.54
N ILE A 164 1.22 7.45 3.84
CA ILE A 164 1.97 6.34 4.43
C ILE A 164 0.99 5.43 5.15
N ASP A 165 1.09 4.11 4.89
CA ASP A 165 0.43 3.12 5.74
C ASP A 165 1.19 3.01 7.07
N THR A 166 0.51 3.43 8.14
CA THR A 166 1.04 3.40 9.49
C THR A 166 0.44 2.30 10.36
N GLY A 167 -0.35 1.42 9.78
CA GLY A 167 -1.01 0.34 10.51
C GLY A 167 -0.06 -0.55 11.31
N ARG A 168 1.17 -0.76 10.80
CA ARG A 168 2.19 -1.60 11.44
C ARG A 168 3.57 -0.92 11.56
N SER A 169 3.62 0.41 11.51
CA SER A 169 4.85 1.20 11.44
C SER A 169 5.41 1.68 12.79
N GLY A 170 4.88 1.15 13.91
CA GLY A 170 5.25 1.62 15.25
C GLY A 170 6.67 1.24 15.70
N ILE A 171 7.23 0.18 15.12
CA ILE A 171 8.64 -0.22 15.26
C ILE A 171 9.22 -0.36 13.86
N ASN A 172 10.36 0.29 13.63
CA ASN A 172 10.98 0.25 12.32
C ASN A 172 11.59 -1.11 12.02
N ARG A 173 11.07 -1.81 11.01
CA ARG A 173 11.59 -3.07 10.45
C ARG A 173 12.04 -4.07 11.50
N PRO A 174 11.18 -4.44 12.48
CA PRO A 174 11.57 -5.36 13.54
C PRO A 174 11.97 -6.71 12.95
N LYS A 175 12.98 -7.34 13.56
CA LYS A 175 13.38 -8.70 13.16
C LYS A 175 12.21 -9.66 13.40
N HIS A 176 11.98 -10.58 12.46
CA HIS A 176 10.92 -11.58 12.57
C HIS A 176 11.23 -12.59 13.70
N GLN A 177 10.20 -13.01 14.43
CA GLN A 177 10.30 -14.00 15.50
C GLN A 177 10.60 -15.41 14.95
N ASN A 178 10.16 -15.72 13.74
CA ASN A 178 10.40 -16.99 13.06
C ASN A 178 11.45 -16.80 11.96
N ALA A 179 12.61 -17.44 12.10
CA ALA A 179 13.69 -17.37 11.10
C ALA A 179 13.31 -18.01 9.75
N ASN A 180 12.30 -18.88 9.73
CA ASN A 180 11.80 -19.57 8.53
C ASN A 180 10.63 -18.86 7.89
N ALA A 181 10.24 -17.67 8.36
CA ALA A 181 9.20 -16.87 7.71
C ALA A 181 9.63 -16.55 6.27
N PRO A 182 8.70 -16.59 5.29
CA PRO A 182 9.05 -16.38 3.88
C PRO A 182 9.55 -14.96 3.62
N TYR A 183 9.10 -13.99 4.42
CA TYR A 183 9.57 -12.62 4.42
C TYR A 183 9.27 -11.93 5.76
N ASN A 184 10.03 -10.87 6.06
CA ASN A 184 10.02 -10.25 7.38
C ASN A 184 8.67 -9.65 7.80
N SER A 185 7.82 -9.26 6.86
CA SER A 185 6.50 -8.68 7.14
C SER A 185 5.40 -9.70 7.41
N CYS A 186 5.63 -11.00 7.15
CA CYS A 186 4.61 -12.04 7.23
C CYS A 186 4.22 -12.36 8.67
N ASN A 187 3.15 -11.75 9.18
CA ASN A 187 2.69 -11.89 10.57
C ASN A 187 3.80 -11.68 11.62
N ASN A 188 4.56 -10.61 11.49
CA ASN A 188 5.68 -10.33 12.38
C ASN A 188 5.18 -9.86 13.76
N PHE A 189 5.25 -10.72 14.77
CA PHE A 189 4.80 -10.45 16.15
C PHE A 189 5.64 -9.40 16.88
N ASN A 190 6.80 -9.04 16.35
CA ASN A 190 7.64 -7.97 16.88
C ASN A 190 7.29 -6.59 16.29
N ALA A 191 6.38 -6.53 15.32
CA ALA A 191 5.86 -5.27 14.81
C ALA A 191 4.94 -4.58 15.83
N ALA A 192 4.63 -3.32 15.61
CA ALA A 192 3.74 -2.52 16.45
C ALA A 192 2.81 -1.66 15.61
N LEU A 193 1.61 -1.37 16.09
CA LEU A 193 0.75 -0.35 15.50
C LEU A 193 1.48 0.99 15.52
N GLY A 194 1.42 1.74 14.43
CA GLY A 194 1.94 3.09 14.33
C GLY A 194 0.85 4.16 14.51
N PRO A 195 1.18 5.43 14.23
CA PRO A 195 0.26 6.54 14.39
C PRO A 195 -1.12 6.27 13.78
N ARG A 196 -2.18 6.62 14.52
CA ARG A 196 -3.55 6.51 14.02
C ARG A 196 -3.74 7.36 12.76
N SER A 197 -4.72 6.98 11.94
CA SER A 197 -5.04 7.74 10.72
C SER A 197 -5.29 9.21 11.03
N THR A 198 -4.50 10.08 10.39
CA THR A 198 -4.51 11.53 10.60
C THR A 198 -4.01 12.28 9.38
N THR A 199 -4.54 13.49 9.17
CA THR A 199 -4.00 14.47 8.22
C THR A 199 -3.00 15.44 8.87
N LYS A 200 -2.78 15.34 10.18
CA LYS A 200 -1.75 16.08 10.91
C LYS A 200 -0.42 15.35 10.74
N THR A 201 0.26 15.62 9.66
CA THR A 201 1.54 15.04 9.28
C THR A 201 2.67 16.03 9.47
N THR A 202 3.91 15.55 9.54
CA THR A 202 5.12 16.39 9.61
C THR A 202 5.85 16.51 8.28
N GLY A 203 5.49 15.70 7.27
CA GLY A 203 6.08 15.75 5.94
C GLY A 203 5.51 16.92 5.11
N ALA A 204 6.38 17.61 4.37
CA ALA A 204 5.98 18.76 3.55
C ALA A 204 4.97 18.38 2.44
N HIS A 205 5.08 17.16 1.92
CA HIS A 205 4.23 16.64 0.85
C HIS A 205 3.30 15.51 1.32
N ALA A 206 3.29 15.18 2.61
CA ALA A 206 2.42 14.14 3.17
C ALA A 206 0.98 14.65 3.31
N ASP A 207 0.04 14.00 2.65
CA ASP A 207 -1.39 14.28 2.82
C ASP A 207 -1.96 13.65 4.10
N ALA A 208 -1.51 12.43 4.43
CA ALA A 208 -1.99 11.71 5.59
C ALA A 208 -1.08 10.54 5.99
N TYR A 209 -1.14 10.18 7.26
CA TYR A 209 -0.84 8.84 7.75
C TYR A 209 -2.14 8.08 7.82
N LEU A 210 -2.17 6.84 7.34
CA LEU A 210 -3.39 6.05 7.22
C LEU A 210 -3.14 4.64 7.75
N TRP A 211 -4.12 4.07 8.42
CA TRP A 211 -4.16 2.62 8.65
C TRP A 211 -4.84 1.97 7.43
N ILE A 212 -4.07 1.75 6.37
CA ILE A 212 -4.54 1.10 5.14
C ILE A 212 -4.70 -0.38 5.42
N ASN A 213 -3.65 -1.01 5.95
CA ASN A 213 -3.76 -2.31 6.62
C ASN A 213 -3.92 -2.07 8.13
N GLY A 214 -5.10 -2.33 8.67
CA GLY A 214 -5.43 -2.06 10.05
C GLY A 214 -4.76 -2.95 11.10
N GLY A 215 -3.84 -3.85 10.71
CA GLY A 215 -3.10 -4.73 11.62
C GLY A 215 -3.95 -5.78 12.33
N GLY A 216 -5.11 -6.14 11.80
CA GLY A 216 -6.01 -7.14 12.41
C GLY A 216 -6.16 -8.43 11.61
N GLY A 217 -5.72 -8.44 10.36
CA GLY A 217 -5.77 -9.58 9.46
C GLY A 217 -4.43 -10.32 9.39
N SER A 218 -4.49 -11.60 9.02
CA SER A 218 -3.34 -12.42 8.71
C SER A 218 -2.76 -12.03 7.33
N ASP A 219 -1.43 -12.08 7.20
CA ASP A 219 -0.74 -11.99 5.90
C ASP A 219 -0.71 -13.35 5.17
N GLY A 220 -1.24 -14.40 5.77
CA GLY A 220 -1.25 -15.77 5.29
C GLY A 220 -0.64 -16.75 6.29
N GLU A 221 -0.45 -17.96 5.86
CA GLU A 221 0.04 -19.09 6.70
C GLU A 221 1.47 -18.83 7.23
N CYS A 222 2.33 -18.17 6.43
CA CYS A 222 3.68 -17.67 6.80
C CYS A 222 4.62 -18.77 7.37
N ASN A 223 4.46 -20.03 7.00
CA ASN A 223 5.19 -21.18 7.56
C ASN A 223 5.08 -21.29 9.10
N MET A 224 3.94 -20.91 9.65
CA MET A 224 3.70 -20.89 11.10
C MET A 224 2.28 -21.30 11.49
N GLY A 225 1.50 -21.86 10.57
CA GLY A 225 0.13 -22.30 10.82
C GLY A 225 -0.85 -21.14 11.08
N ALA A 226 -0.52 -19.93 10.61
CA ALA A 226 -1.39 -18.79 10.76
C ALA A 226 -2.63 -18.89 9.87
N PRO A 227 -3.73 -18.16 10.15
CA PRO A 227 -4.91 -18.14 9.30
C PRO A 227 -4.58 -17.70 7.85
N ALA A 228 -5.43 -18.08 6.90
CA ALA A 228 -5.29 -17.61 5.52
C ALA A 228 -5.27 -16.08 5.42
N ALA A 229 -4.63 -15.55 4.38
CA ALA A 229 -4.49 -14.10 4.17
C ALA A 229 -5.84 -13.37 4.23
N GLY A 230 -5.88 -12.26 4.95
CA GLY A 230 -7.07 -11.44 5.15
C GLY A 230 -8.03 -11.92 6.24
N LEU A 231 -7.89 -13.14 6.75
CA LEU A 231 -8.71 -13.61 7.87
C LEU A 231 -8.29 -12.94 9.19
N PRO A 232 -9.22 -12.73 10.13
CA PRO A 232 -8.89 -12.21 11.45
C PRO A 232 -7.82 -13.05 12.16
N TYR A 233 -6.83 -12.36 12.75
CA TYR A 233 -5.77 -13.01 13.52
C TYR A 233 -5.62 -12.32 14.90
N PRO A 234 -6.47 -12.67 15.88
CA PRO A 234 -6.51 -12.01 17.19
C PRO A 234 -5.18 -12.05 17.95
N GLU A 235 -4.44 -13.15 17.86
CA GLU A 235 -3.15 -13.26 18.52
C GLU A 235 -2.15 -12.26 17.95
N TYR A 236 -2.04 -12.15 16.64
CA TYR A 236 -1.20 -11.15 15.98
C TYR A 236 -1.61 -9.73 16.37
N THR A 237 -2.91 -9.43 16.33
CA THR A 237 -3.45 -8.14 16.76
C THR A 237 -3.02 -7.79 18.18
N ARG A 238 -3.11 -8.75 19.10
CA ARG A 238 -2.69 -8.56 20.50
C ARG A 238 -1.21 -8.17 20.60
N HIS A 239 -0.31 -8.85 19.87
CA HIS A 239 1.10 -8.51 19.82
C HIS A 239 1.35 -7.09 19.30
N LEU A 240 0.70 -6.72 18.20
CA LEU A 240 0.81 -5.38 17.63
C LEU A 240 0.40 -4.28 18.65
N VAL A 241 -0.70 -4.51 19.37
CA VAL A 241 -1.19 -3.57 20.40
C VAL A 241 -0.23 -3.50 21.58
N GLN A 242 0.20 -4.66 22.12
CA GLN A 242 1.12 -4.71 23.27
C GLN A 242 2.45 -4.03 22.95
N ASN A 243 2.99 -4.27 21.75
CA ASN A 243 4.22 -3.60 21.33
C ASN A 243 4.02 -2.08 21.17
N ALA A 244 2.90 -1.66 20.59
CA ALA A 244 2.58 -0.25 20.44
C ALA A 244 2.49 0.48 21.79
N MET A 245 1.90 -0.17 22.81
CA MET A 245 1.86 0.32 24.18
C MET A 245 3.28 0.45 24.76
N ARG A 246 4.10 -0.59 24.58
CA ARG A 246 5.47 -0.63 25.10
C ARG A 246 6.35 0.48 24.52
N VAL A 247 6.24 0.75 23.20
CA VAL A 247 7.04 1.78 22.51
C VAL A 247 6.35 3.14 22.43
N LYS A 248 5.13 3.26 22.94
CA LYS A 248 4.32 4.49 22.94
C LYS A 248 4.10 5.06 21.53
N SER A 249 3.93 4.19 20.53
CA SER A 249 3.70 4.60 19.15
C SER A 249 2.26 5.03 18.84
N ILE A 250 1.34 4.73 19.75
CA ILE A 250 -0.07 5.16 19.69
C ILE A 250 -0.51 5.75 21.03
N GLU A 251 -1.40 6.73 21.00
CA GLU A 251 -2.16 7.12 22.18
C GLU A 251 -3.24 6.09 22.48
N ILE A 252 -3.27 5.61 23.73
CA ILE A 252 -4.32 4.73 24.21
C ILE A 252 -5.49 5.61 24.63
N LEU A 253 -6.57 5.53 23.88
CA LEU A 253 -7.82 6.16 24.29
C LEU A 253 -8.40 5.35 25.46
N GLU A 254 -8.81 6.03 26.53
CA GLU A 254 -9.55 5.38 27.60
C GLU A 254 -10.79 4.69 27.02
N VAL A 255 -10.97 3.42 27.40
CA VAL A 255 -12.20 2.69 27.02
C VAL A 255 -13.35 3.35 27.78
N PRO A 256 -14.37 3.87 27.10
CA PRO A 256 -15.55 4.44 27.75
C PRO A 256 -16.10 3.46 28.78
N GLN A 257 -16.47 3.95 29.97
CA GLN A 257 -16.92 3.09 31.09
C GLN A 257 -18.12 2.21 30.73
N ASN A 258 -18.94 2.63 29.75
CA ASN A 258 -20.08 1.88 29.23
C ASN A 258 -19.71 0.72 28.28
N LEU A 259 -18.44 0.50 28.01
CA LEU A 259 -17.93 -0.61 27.19
C LEU A 259 -17.03 -1.57 28.01
N LYS A 260 -16.97 -1.38 29.33
CA LYS A 260 -16.26 -2.29 30.24
C LYS A 260 -17.19 -3.40 30.74
#